data_18b49a20121b1c2cffbaba97719470ef
#
_entry.id   18b49a20121b1c2cffbaba97719470ef
#
_cell.length_a   1.000
_cell.length_b   1.000
_cell.length_c   1.000
_cell.angle_alpha   90.00
_cell.angle_beta   90.00
_cell.angle_gamma   90.00
#
_symmetry.space_group_name_H-M   'P 1'
#
loop_
_entity.id
_entity.type
_entity.pdbx_description
1 polymer ?
#
loop_
_entity_poly.entity_id
_entity_poly.type
_entity_poly.pdbx_seq_one_letter_code
_entity_poly.pdbx_strand_id
1 'polypeptide(L)'
;EDNLIYSHFLVNSICKELNNIRLYSIVDTGKKALEILKKEKIDIIILDLKLPDISGIDIINYIEGNNLSQYYASIIVLTNEIDLLNQVINKKSVFTYSSKIDNINSFIDKVRELSKEKQDISLKNSIKEKISSELEYLGFDFSYIGTRYLYDCTYECYLSDTLYNINFSKHIYPILAKKYNKSQVLIKANIFQAIGQMYRTIDKDKLSTYFGYSLLDKPTTKEIIFTILQKIS
;
A
#
# COMPACT_ATOMS: atom_id res chain seq x y z
N GLU A 1 20.54 -2.85 16.78
CA GLU A 1 20.77 -2.78 18.23
C GLU A 1 21.92 -3.70 18.60
N ASP A 2 22.96 -3.18 19.21
CA ASP A 2 24.16 -3.94 19.59
C ASP A 2 23.95 -4.77 20.88
N ASN A 3 23.02 -4.36 21.73
CA ASN A 3 22.63 -5.13 22.91
C ASN A 3 21.64 -6.23 22.55
N LEU A 4 22.15 -7.43 22.28
CA LEU A 4 21.33 -8.59 21.89
C LEU A 4 20.30 -9.00 22.98
N ILE A 5 20.62 -8.84 24.26
CA ILE A 5 19.67 -9.15 25.33
C ILE A 5 18.46 -8.24 25.26
N TYR A 6 18.71 -6.95 25.04
CA TYR A 6 17.66 -5.96 24.90
C TYR A 6 16.85 -6.16 23.62
N SER A 7 17.52 -6.48 22.51
CA SER A 7 16.84 -6.83 21.24
C SER A 7 15.88 -8.02 21.40
N HIS A 8 16.33 -9.09 22.04
CA HIS A 8 15.49 -10.25 22.30
C HIS A 8 14.32 -9.94 23.24
N PHE A 9 14.54 -9.12 24.27
CA PHE A 9 13.46 -8.65 25.15
C PHE A 9 12.40 -7.87 24.35
N LEU A 10 12.81 -6.93 23.49
CA LEU A 10 11.89 -6.15 22.65
C LEU A 10 11.08 -7.05 21.73
N VAL A 11 11.76 -7.94 20.99
CA VAL A 11 11.11 -8.86 20.07
C VAL A 11 10.10 -9.76 20.77
N ASN A 12 10.47 -10.36 21.89
CA ASN A 12 9.55 -11.20 22.67
C ASN A 12 8.32 -10.41 23.13
N SER A 13 8.51 -9.16 23.57
CA SER A 13 7.42 -8.29 24.00
C SER A 13 6.48 -7.93 22.84
N ILE A 14 7.04 -7.59 21.68
CA ILE A 14 6.27 -7.30 20.45
C ILE A 14 5.48 -8.52 19.99
N CYS A 15 6.15 -9.66 19.81
CA CYS A 15 5.54 -10.87 19.30
C CYS A 15 4.46 -11.46 20.22
N LYS A 16 4.54 -11.20 21.53
CA LYS A 16 3.51 -11.58 22.49
C LYS A 16 2.20 -10.79 22.30
N GLU A 17 2.31 -9.52 21.93
CA GLU A 17 1.18 -8.59 21.86
C GLU A 17 0.62 -8.41 20.44
N LEU A 18 1.43 -8.68 19.41
CA LEU A 18 1.11 -8.39 18.01
C LEU A 18 1.23 -9.64 17.15
N ASN A 19 0.10 -10.22 16.75
CA ASN A 19 0.04 -11.45 15.94
C ASN A 19 0.26 -11.21 14.43
N ASN A 20 0.24 -9.95 14.00
CA ASN A 20 0.36 -9.54 12.60
C ASN A 20 1.78 -9.17 12.20
N ILE A 21 2.76 -9.39 13.07
CA ILE A 21 4.17 -9.10 12.85
C ILE A 21 4.95 -10.40 12.74
N ARG A 22 5.83 -10.47 11.74
CA ARG A 22 6.80 -11.53 11.59
C ARG A 22 8.21 -10.97 11.78
N LEU A 23 8.94 -11.48 12.75
CA LEU A 23 10.36 -11.17 12.89
C LEU A 23 11.12 -11.75 11.70
N TYR A 24 11.86 -10.89 11.02
CA TYR A 24 12.79 -11.32 9.98
C TYR A 24 14.17 -11.66 10.55
N SER A 25 14.79 -10.71 11.26
CA SER A 25 16.12 -10.88 11.85
C SER A 25 16.39 -9.91 12.98
N ILE A 26 17.32 -10.28 13.87
CA ILE A 26 17.96 -9.40 14.84
C ILE A 26 19.42 -9.29 14.43
N VAL A 27 19.94 -8.08 14.34
CA VAL A 27 21.34 -7.80 13.98
C VAL A 27 21.97 -6.79 14.96
N ASP A 28 23.26 -7.00 15.22
CA ASP A 28 24.06 -6.27 16.21
C ASP A 28 24.95 -5.19 15.60
N THR A 29 25.00 -5.10 14.25
CA THR A 29 25.84 -4.17 13.51
C THR A 29 25.13 -3.56 12.33
N GLY A 30 25.50 -2.32 11.97
CA GLY A 30 24.95 -1.63 10.82
C GLY A 30 25.29 -2.29 9.49
N LYS A 31 26.48 -2.90 9.36
CA LYS A 31 26.86 -3.66 8.14
C LYS A 31 25.93 -4.82 7.87
N LYS A 32 25.62 -5.63 8.90
CA LYS A 32 24.65 -6.74 8.77
C LYS A 32 23.26 -6.22 8.39
N ALA A 33 22.83 -5.11 8.97
CA ALA A 33 21.56 -4.48 8.61
C ALA A 33 21.54 -4.07 7.13
N LEU A 34 22.58 -3.40 6.63
CA LEU A 34 22.71 -3.04 5.21
C LEU A 34 22.76 -4.23 4.26
N GLU A 35 23.40 -5.32 4.65
CA GLU A 35 23.43 -6.56 3.85
C GLU A 35 22.03 -7.16 3.66
N ILE A 36 21.20 -7.13 4.71
CA ILE A 36 19.81 -7.56 4.65
C ILE A 36 19.01 -6.63 3.74
N LEU A 37 19.10 -5.32 3.95
CA LEU A 37 18.35 -4.32 3.18
C LEU A 37 18.66 -4.31 1.68
N LYS A 38 19.84 -4.80 1.29
CA LYS A 38 20.20 -4.98 -0.13
C LYS A 38 19.51 -6.16 -0.80
N LYS A 39 19.07 -7.14 -0.04
CA LYS A 39 18.56 -8.43 -0.54
C LYS A 39 17.07 -8.62 -0.28
N GLU A 40 16.56 -8.02 0.79
CA GLU A 40 15.25 -8.33 1.34
C GLU A 40 14.39 -7.07 1.50
N LYS A 41 13.08 -7.25 1.33
CA LYS A 41 12.09 -6.22 1.59
C LYS A 41 11.68 -6.28 3.06
N ILE A 42 12.02 -5.25 3.81
CA ILE A 42 11.69 -5.14 5.23
C ILE A 42 10.70 -3.99 5.43
N ASP A 43 9.53 -4.28 5.96
CA ASP A 43 8.46 -3.28 6.15
C ASP A 43 8.73 -2.34 7.33
N ILE A 44 9.24 -2.89 8.44
CA ILE A 44 9.47 -2.16 9.69
C ILE A 44 10.88 -2.45 10.19
N ILE A 45 11.61 -1.38 10.51
CA ILE A 45 12.95 -1.44 11.10
C ILE A 45 12.92 -0.76 12.45
N ILE A 46 13.32 -1.47 13.49
CA ILE A 46 13.60 -0.88 14.81
C ILE A 46 15.10 -0.64 14.86
N LEU A 47 15.51 0.62 14.95
CA LEU A 47 16.89 1.02 14.71
C LEU A 47 17.47 1.83 15.87
N ASP A 48 18.53 1.34 16.48
CA ASP A 48 19.40 2.18 17.28
C ASP A 48 20.29 3.05 16.40
N LEU A 49 20.48 4.30 16.79
CA LEU A 49 21.38 5.23 16.08
C LEU A 49 22.84 4.99 16.44
N LYS A 50 23.12 4.42 17.61
CA LYS A 50 24.49 4.17 18.07
C LYS A 50 24.83 2.70 17.90
N LEU A 51 25.45 2.38 16.77
CA LEU A 51 25.92 1.04 16.46
C LEU A 51 27.46 1.00 16.41
N PRO A 52 28.10 -0.18 16.60
CA PRO A 52 29.54 -0.27 16.79
C PRO A 52 30.37 -0.02 15.53
N ASP A 53 29.78 -0.12 14.33
CA ASP A 53 30.51 -0.06 13.05
C ASP A 53 29.99 1.06 12.11
N ILE A 54 28.73 1.06 11.79
CA ILE A 54 28.07 2.07 10.93
C ILE A 54 26.94 2.71 11.74
N SER A 55 26.89 4.04 11.74
CA SER A 55 25.83 4.77 12.43
C SER A 55 24.43 4.41 11.88
N GLY A 56 23.42 4.38 12.77
CA GLY A 56 22.03 4.27 12.35
C GLY A 56 21.61 5.41 11.40
N ILE A 57 22.24 6.59 11.49
CA ILE A 57 22.04 7.70 10.54
C ILE A 57 22.45 7.31 9.12
N ASP A 58 23.55 6.59 8.95
CA ASP A 58 24.00 6.12 7.64
C ASP A 58 23.06 5.09 7.06
N ILE A 59 22.46 4.24 7.91
CA ILE A 59 21.40 3.29 7.49
C ILE A 59 20.17 4.05 7.00
N ILE A 60 19.72 5.07 7.70
CA ILE A 60 18.60 5.93 7.32
C ILE A 60 18.90 6.61 5.97
N ASN A 61 20.09 7.17 5.82
CA ASN A 61 20.51 7.81 4.58
C ASN A 61 20.57 6.81 3.41
N TYR A 62 21.00 5.57 3.65
CA TYR A 62 20.96 4.52 2.65
C TYR A 62 19.51 4.20 2.21
N ILE A 63 18.59 4.07 3.16
CA ILE A 63 17.17 3.78 2.87
C ILE A 63 16.55 4.91 2.03
N GLU A 64 16.80 6.16 2.37
CA GLU A 64 16.27 7.31 1.62
C GLU A 64 16.95 7.50 0.27
N GLY A 65 18.27 7.33 0.20
CA GLY A 65 19.04 7.44 -1.03
C GLY A 65 18.66 6.38 -2.08
N ASN A 66 18.19 5.21 -1.65
CA ASN A 66 17.70 4.15 -2.53
C ASN A 66 16.16 4.12 -2.64
N ASN A 67 15.46 5.12 -2.10
CA ASN A 67 14.00 5.23 -2.10
C ASN A 67 13.25 4.04 -1.45
N LEU A 68 13.90 3.30 -0.56
CA LEU A 68 13.29 2.12 0.06
C LEU A 68 12.10 2.48 0.95
N SER A 69 12.11 3.66 1.59
CA SER A 69 11.01 4.17 2.40
C SER A 69 9.74 4.43 1.58
N GLN A 70 9.88 4.79 0.30
CA GLN A 70 8.74 5.01 -0.59
C GLN A 70 7.99 3.72 -0.90
N TYR A 71 8.71 2.60 -0.92
CA TYR A 71 8.14 1.33 -1.34
C TYR A 71 7.73 0.43 -0.17
N TYR A 72 8.54 0.37 0.91
CA TYR A 72 8.27 -0.58 1.99
C TYR A 72 8.88 -0.23 3.36
N ALA A 73 10.11 0.27 3.45
CA ALA A 73 10.79 0.42 4.74
C ALA A 73 10.33 1.65 5.53
N SER A 74 9.90 1.44 6.76
CA SER A 74 9.66 2.52 7.74
C SER A 74 10.40 2.22 9.04
N ILE A 75 10.95 3.27 9.65
CA ILE A 75 11.87 3.14 10.78
C ILE A 75 11.22 3.67 12.06
N ILE A 76 11.29 2.87 13.12
CA ILE A 76 11.12 3.34 14.49
C ILE A 76 12.51 3.47 15.09
N VAL A 77 12.94 4.71 15.35
CA VAL A 77 14.23 4.98 15.98
C VAL A 77 14.14 4.68 17.45
N LEU A 78 15.08 3.90 17.97
CA LEU A 78 15.15 3.54 19.37
C LEU A 78 16.49 4.00 19.93
N THR A 79 16.51 5.17 20.57
CA THR A 79 17.77 5.76 21.03
C THR A 79 17.58 6.62 22.29
N ASN A 80 18.63 6.74 23.09
CA ASN A 80 18.71 7.73 24.19
C ASN A 80 19.52 8.97 23.76
N GLU A 81 20.09 8.99 22.55
CA GLU A 81 20.96 10.05 22.05
C GLU A 81 20.15 11.14 21.36
N ILE A 82 19.73 12.16 22.10
CA ILE A 82 18.88 13.26 21.59
C ILE A 82 19.54 14.00 20.42
N ASP A 83 20.85 14.22 20.47
CA ASP A 83 21.58 14.95 19.42
C ASP A 83 21.57 14.19 18.09
N LEU A 84 21.65 12.86 18.14
CA LEU A 84 21.54 12.01 16.96
C LEU A 84 20.09 11.96 16.44
N LEU A 85 19.11 11.89 17.35
CA LEU A 85 17.69 11.89 17.00
C LEU A 85 17.31 13.16 16.23
N ASN A 86 17.77 14.33 16.66
CA ASN A 86 17.47 15.61 15.99
C ASN A 86 17.94 15.66 14.53
N GLN A 87 18.94 14.87 14.14
CA GLN A 87 19.43 14.79 12.77
C GLN A 87 18.53 13.96 11.84
N VAL A 88 17.67 13.09 12.41
CA VAL A 88 16.91 12.11 11.63
C VAL A 88 15.40 12.21 11.78
N ILE A 89 14.89 12.91 12.81
CA ILE A 89 13.45 12.94 13.13
C ILE A 89 12.57 13.45 11.98
N ASN A 90 13.11 14.29 11.09
CA ASN A 90 12.40 14.85 9.93
C ASN A 90 12.62 14.04 8.65
N LYS A 91 13.31 12.90 8.72
CA LYS A 91 13.52 12.02 7.58
C LYS A 91 12.24 11.27 7.22
N LYS A 92 11.93 11.15 5.94
CA LYS A 92 10.69 10.53 5.44
C LYS A 92 10.55 9.04 5.83
N SER A 93 11.68 8.35 5.94
CA SER A 93 11.72 6.94 6.36
C SER A 93 11.48 6.74 7.85
N VAL A 94 11.62 7.80 8.67
CA VAL A 94 11.43 7.74 10.13
C VAL A 94 9.96 8.00 10.44
N PHE A 95 9.27 6.94 10.87
CA PHE A 95 7.87 7.02 11.28
C PHE A 95 7.73 7.67 12.65
N THR A 96 8.53 7.22 13.62
CA THR A 96 8.52 7.74 14.99
C THR A 96 9.80 7.34 15.71
N TYR A 97 9.92 7.75 16.96
CA TYR A 97 11.02 7.36 17.85
C TYR A 97 10.52 6.94 19.23
N SER A 98 11.39 6.25 19.97
CA SER A 98 11.22 5.91 21.37
C SER A 98 12.56 5.97 22.10
N SER A 99 12.55 6.37 23.35
CA SER A 99 13.71 6.20 24.23
C SER A 99 13.81 4.74 24.69
N LYS A 100 15.02 4.23 24.88
CA LYS A 100 15.24 2.89 25.47
C LYS A 100 14.75 2.75 26.91
N ILE A 101 14.51 3.87 27.59
CA ILE A 101 13.97 3.91 28.95
C ILE A 101 12.44 4.15 28.98
N ASP A 102 11.80 4.35 27.84
CA ASP A 102 10.36 4.48 27.76
C ASP A 102 9.65 3.19 28.21
N ASN A 103 8.39 3.34 28.62
CA ASN A 103 7.57 2.17 28.95
C ASN A 103 7.42 1.30 27.70
N ILE A 104 7.70 0.01 27.86
CA ILE A 104 7.60 -0.98 26.77
C ILE A 104 6.23 -0.99 26.10
N ASN A 105 5.13 -0.76 26.83
CA ASN A 105 3.79 -0.71 26.25
C ASN A 105 3.62 0.47 25.28
N SER A 106 4.17 1.65 25.63
CA SER A 106 4.20 2.81 24.74
C SER A 106 4.97 2.52 23.45
N PHE A 107 6.07 1.79 23.55
CA PHE A 107 6.83 1.34 22.39
C PHE A 107 6.03 0.35 21.51
N ILE A 108 5.38 -0.64 22.13
CA ILE A 108 4.52 -1.60 21.43
C ILE A 108 3.37 -0.89 20.73
N ASP A 109 2.78 0.15 21.33
CA ASP A 109 1.71 0.94 20.67
C ASP A 109 2.19 1.63 19.40
N LYS A 110 3.42 2.16 19.37
CA LYS A 110 4.03 2.73 18.17
C LYS A 110 4.25 1.69 17.07
N VAL A 111 4.70 0.49 17.45
CA VAL A 111 4.86 -0.64 16.52
C VAL A 111 3.50 -1.09 15.99
N ARG A 112 2.48 -1.14 16.84
CA ARG A 112 1.09 -1.50 16.46
C ARG A 112 0.51 -0.50 15.46
N GLU A 113 0.69 0.80 15.69
CA GLU A 113 0.25 1.85 14.79
C GLU A 113 0.89 1.71 13.41
N LEU A 114 2.21 1.60 13.36
CA LEU A 114 2.93 1.42 12.10
C LEU A 114 2.55 0.12 11.38
N SER A 115 2.34 -0.98 12.12
CA SER A 115 1.95 -2.26 11.50
C SER A 115 0.56 -2.21 10.86
N LYS A 116 -0.39 -1.50 11.48
CA LYS A 116 -1.72 -1.26 10.90
C LYS A 116 -1.63 -0.42 9.62
N GLU A 117 -0.86 0.66 9.64
CA GLU A 117 -0.64 1.49 8.45
C GLU A 117 -0.06 0.66 7.28
N LYS A 118 0.93 -0.19 7.57
CA LYS A 118 1.52 -1.09 6.57
C LYS A 118 0.52 -2.10 6.02
N GLN A 119 -0.31 -2.68 6.86
CA GLN A 119 -1.38 -3.59 6.43
C GLN A 119 -2.39 -2.90 5.53
N ASP A 120 -2.84 -1.68 5.91
CA ASP A 120 -3.78 -0.91 5.13
C ASP A 120 -3.22 -0.56 3.74
N ILE A 121 -1.94 -0.18 3.66
CA ILE A 121 -1.25 0.09 2.39
C ILE A 121 -1.16 -1.19 1.55
N SER A 122 -0.77 -2.31 2.16
CA SER A 122 -0.65 -3.61 1.49
C SER A 122 -2.00 -4.06 0.93
N LEU A 123 -3.07 -3.96 1.73
CA LEU A 123 -4.43 -4.29 1.30
C LEU A 123 -4.86 -3.42 0.12
N LYS A 124 -4.68 -2.10 0.22
CA LYS A 124 -5.01 -1.16 -0.87
C LYS A 124 -4.27 -1.49 -2.16
N ASN A 125 -3.00 -1.86 -2.07
CA ASN A 125 -2.21 -2.25 -3.24
C ASN A 125 -2.68 -3.57 -3.83
N SER A 126 -2.96 -4.57 -3.00
CA SER A 126 -3.54 -5.86 -3.44
C SER A 126 -4.86 -5.67 -4.20
N ILE A 127 -5.75 -4.82 -3.68
CA ILE A 127 -7.02 -4.52 -4.35
C ILE A 127 -6.79 -3.82 -5.70
N LYS A 128 -5.86 -2.89 -5.77
CA LYS A 128 -5.49 -2.21 -7.01
C LYS A 128 -4.97 -3.18 -8.06
N GLU A 129 -4.12 -4.13 -7.66
CA GLU A 129 -3.60 -5.18 -8.53
C GLU A 129 -4.72 -6.10 -9.02
N LYS A 130 -5.63 -6.52 -8.14
CA LYS A 130 -6.78 -7.35 -8.53
C LYS A 130 -7.68 -6.62 -9.54
N ILE A 131 -8.03 -5.35 -9.31
CA ILE A 131 -8.82 -4.55 -10.26
C ILE A 131 -8.12 -4.47 -11.63
N SER A 132 -6.82 -4.21 -11.64
CA SER A 132 -6.02 -4.16 -12.88
C SER A 132 -6.10 -5.48 -13.63
N SER A 133 -5.85 -6.60 -12.95
CA SER A 133 -5.89 -7.94 -13.53
C SER A 133 -7.27 -8.29 -14.10
N GLU A 134 -8.36 -7.91 -13.42
CA GLU A 134 -9.72 -8.16 -13.91
C GLU A 134 -10.04 -7.33 -15.18
N LEU A 135 -9.59 -6.07 -15.20
CA LEU A 135 -9.75 -5.22 -16.40
C LEU A 135 -8.93 -5.76 -17.59
N GLU A 136 -7.68 -6.19 -17.34
CA GLU A 136 -6.84 -6.82 -18.37
C GLU A 136 -7.45 -8.13 -18.87
N TYR A 137 -7.98 -8.97 -17.97
CA TYR A 137 -8.68 -10.20 -18.33
C TYR A 137 -9.88 -9.93 -19.25
N LEU A 138 -10.62 -8.84 -19.02
CA LEU A 138 -11.70 -8.38 -19.89
C LEU A 138 -11.20 -7.76 -21.20
N GLY A 139 -9.89 -7.57 -21.39
CA GLY A 139 -9.31 -7.00 -22.60
C GLY A 139 -9.31 -5.47 -22.64
N PHE A 140 -9.39 -4.82 -21.48
CA PHE A 140 -9.16 -3.38 -21.39
C PHE A 140 -7.67 -3.05 -21.54
N ASP A 141 -7.36 -2.07 -22.37
CA ASP A 141 -6.00 -1.59 -22.60
C ASP A 141 -5.77 -0.29 -21.79
N PHE A 142 -4.79 -0.33 -20.90
CA PHE A 142 -4.40 0.81 -20.04
C PHE A 142 -3.70 1.95 -20.78
N SER A 143 -3.40 1.80 -22.08
CA SER A 143 -2.98 2.93 -22.91
C SER A 143 -4.11 3.94 -23.11
N TYR A 144 -5.38 3.50 -23.06
CA TYR A 144 -6.54 4.37 -23.15
C TYR A 144 -6.87 5.05 -21.84
N ILE A 145 -7.08 6.35 -21.89
CA ILE A 145 -7.43 7.15 -20.69
C ILE A 145 -8.77 6.70 -20.08
N GLY A 146 -9.70 6.22 -20.88
CA GLY A 146 -11.00 5.71 -20.41
C GLY A 146 -10.86 4.46 -19.53
N THR A 147 -9.89 3.59 -19.82
CA THR A 147 -9.55 2.43 -18.98
C THR A 147 -9.01 2.87 -17.63
N ARG A 148 -8.13 3.88 -17.60
CA ARG A 148 -7.61 4.43 -16.34
C ARG A 148 -8.71 5.08 -15.50
N TYR A 149 -9.66 5.76 -16.14
CA TYR A 149 -10.82 6.30 -15.44
C TYR A 149 -11.74 5.21 -14.90
N LEU A 150 -11.94 4.12 -15.66
CA LEU A 150 -12.73 2.98 -15.21
C LEU A 150 -12.05 2.27 -14.01
N TYR A 151 -10.75 2.07 -14.09
CA TYR A 151 -9.94 1.53 -12.99
C TYR A 151 -10.10 2.35 -11.70
N ASP A 152 -9.88 3.67 -11.77
CA ASP A 152 -10.04 4.54 -10.61
C ASP A 152 -11.49 4.58 -10.11
N CYS A 153 -12.46 4.58 -11.02
CA CYS A 153 -13.87 4.52 -10.68
C CYS A 153 -14.20 3.25 -9.89
N THR A 154 -13.64 2.10 -10.31
CA THR A 154 -13.79 0.82 -9.61
C THR A 154 -13.16 0.85 -8.23
N TYR A 155 -11.96 1.42 -8.12
CA TYR A 155 -11.26 1.54 -6.85
C TYR A 155 -11.98 2.48 -5.86
N GLU A 156 -12.48 3.62 -6.32
CA GLU A 156 -13.28 4.54 -5.48
C GLU A 156 -14.60 3.89 -5.03
N CYS A 157 -15.21 3.06 -5.87
CA CYS A 157 -16.38 2.26 -5.48
C CYS A 157 -16.02 1.22 -4.42
N TYR A 158 -14.86 0.57 -4.51
CA TYR A 158 -14.38 -0.36 -3.49
C TYR A 158 -14.18 0.32 -2.12
N LEU A 159 -13.66 1.55 -2.11
CA LEU A 159 -13.44 2.31 -0.87
C LEU A 159 -14.73 2.81 -0.22
N SER A 160 -15.85 2.74 -0.93
CA SER A 160 -17.13 3.24 -0.44
C SER A 160 -17.91 2.13 0.27
N ASP A 161 -18.35 2.39 1.51
CA ASP A 161 -19.08 1.43 2.33
C ASP A 161 -20.49 1.09 1.79
N THR A 162 -20.95 1.78 0.74
CA THR A 162 -22.33 1.67 0.22
C THR A 162 -22.38 1.22 -1.24
N LEU A 163 -21.73 0.09 -1.57
CA LEU A 163 -21.59 -0.45 -2.93
C LEU A 163 -22.91 -0.51 -3.72
N TYR A 164 -24.01 -0.97 -3.08
CA TYR A 164 -25.27 -1.22 -3.78
C TYR A 164 -26.10 0.06 -4.08
N ASN A 165 -25.88 1.15 -3.35
CA ASN A 165 -26.64 2.40 -3.49
C ASN A 165 -25.81 3.59 -3.97
N ILE A 166 -24.63 3.34 -4.57
CA ILE A 166 -23.75 4.41 -5.06
C ILE A 166 -24.38 5.15 -6.24
N ASN A 167 -24.53 6.46 -6.08
CA ASN A 167 -24.82 7.36 -7.18
C ASN A 167 -23.49 7.87 -7.78
N PHE A 168 -23.08 7.28 -8.89
CA PHE A 168 -21.82 7.62 -9.56
C PHE A 168 -21.66 9.11 -9.85
N SER A 169 -22.75 9.77 -10.27
CA SER A 169 -22.73 11.19 -10.63
C SER A 169 -22.56 12.12 -9.43
N LYS A 170 -23.00 11.67 -8.25
CA LYS A 170 -22.91 12.46 -7.02
C LYS A 170 -21.67 12.13 -6.21
N HIS A 171 -21.19 10.88 -6.23
CA HIS A 171 -20.17 10.41 -5.31
C HIS A 171 -18.83 10.09 -6.00
N ILE A 172 -18.84 9.43 -7.14
CA ILE A 172 -17.62 8.90 -7.77
C ILE A 172 -17.04 9.87 -8.81
N TYR A 173 -17.86 10.26 -9.80
CA TYR A 173 -17.35 11.15 -10.86
C TYR A 173 -16.84 12.51 -10.40
N PRO A 174 -17.35 13.14 -9.33
CA PRO A 174 -16.73 14.36 -8.78
C PRO A 174 -15.31 14.13 -8.27
N ILE A 175 -15.01 12.98 -7.65
CA ILE A 175 -13.68 12.62 -7.16
C ILE A 175 -12.71 12.52 -8.35
N LEU A 176 -13.10 11.76 -9.39
CA LEU A 176 -12.30 11.63 -10.60
C LEU A 176 -12.13 12.98 -11.34
N ALA A 177 -13.18 13.77 -11.41
CA ALA A 177 -13.15 15.10 -12.04
C ALA A 177 -12.09 15.99 -11.38
N LYS A 178 -12.04 15.99 -10.05
CA LYS A 178 -11.01 16.70 -9.27
C LYS A 178 -9.62 16.10 -9.48
N LYS A 179 -9.48 14.77 -9.39
CA LYS A 179 -8.20 14.04 -9.56
C LYS A 179 -7.55 14.33 -10.88
N TYR A 180 -8.32 14.32 -11.97
CA TYR A 180 -7.82 14.46 -13.33
C TYR A 180 -7.93 15.88 -13.91
N ASN A 181 -8.51 16.82 -13.17
CA ASN A 181 -8.82 18.18 -13.63
C ASN A 181 -9.60 18.16 -14.96
N LYS A 182 -10.67 17.35 -15.02
CA LYS A 182 -11.55 17.15 -16.18
C LYS A 182 -13.01 17.22 -15.79
N SER A 183 -13.89 17.53 -16.75
CA SER A 183 -15.33 17.49 -16.50
C SER A 183 -15.83 16.06 -16.31
N GLN A 184 -16.87 15.89 -15.51
CA GLN A 184 -17.53 14.58 -15.33
C GLN A 184 -18.05 14.02 -16.66
N VAL A 185 -18.53 14.89 -17.55
CA VAL A 185 -19.04 14.50 -18.88
C VAL A 185 -17.94 13.85 -19.70
N LEU A 186 -16.74 14.45 -19.72
CA LEU A 186 -15.59 13.91 -20.44
C LEU A 186 -15.15 12.56 -19.86
N ILE A 187 -15.10 12.43 -18.53
CA ILE A 187 -14.74 11.17 -17.86
C ILE A 187 -15.72 10.05 -18.27
N LYS A 188 -17.02 10.32 -18.16
CA LYS A 188 -18.08 9.37 -18.59
C LYS A 188 -17.94 8.97 -20.05
N ALA A 189 -17.71 9.93 -20.94
CA ALA A 189 -17.57 9.67 -22.37
C ALA A 189 -16.35 8.77 -22.66
N ASN A 190 -15.20 9.02 -22.03
CA ASN A 190 -14.01 8.20 -22.20
C ASN A 190 -14.19 6.77 -21.64
N ILE A 191 -14.82 6.61 -20.48
CA ILE A 191 -15.16 5.28 -19.95
C ILE A 191 -16.08 4.53 -20.93
N PHE A 192 -17.13 5.20 -21.41
CA PHE A 192 -18.05 4.60 -22.37
C PHE A 192 -17.35 4.17 -23.67
N GLN A 193 -16.40 4.94 -24.17
CA GLN A 193 -15.57 4.59 -25.33
C GLN A 193 -14.70 3.37 -25.06
N ALA A 194 -14.02 3.31 -23.90
CA ALA A 194 -13.20 2.18 -23.51
C ALA A 194 -14.02 0.89 -23.40
N ILE A 195 -15.21 0.95 -22.80
CA ILE A 195 -16.14 -0.19 -22.73
C ILE A 195 -16.59 -0.61 -24.14
N GLY A 196 -16.89 0.37 -25.00
CA GLY A 196 -17.27 0.10 -26.39
C GLY A 196 -16.17 -0.57 -27.20
N GLN A 197 -14.91 -0.23 -26.96
CA GLN A 197 -13.76 -0.86 -27.60
C GLN A 197 -13.56 -2.29 -27.08
N MET A 198 -13.52 -2.48 -25.78
CA MET A 198 -13.45 -3.80 -25.15
C MET A 198 -14.54 -4.71 -25.69
N TYR A 199 -15.80 -4.26 -25.72
CA TYR A 199 -16.94 -5.06 -26.18
C TYR A 199 -16.85 -5.46 -27.66
N ARG A 200 -16.18 -4.69 -28.52
CA ARG A 200 -15.95 -5.05 -29.94
C ARG A 200 -14.87 -6.10 -30.11
N THR A 201 -13.90 -6.15 -29.24
CA THR A 201 -12.70 -7.00 -29.38
C THR A 201 -12.76 -8.28 -28.56
N ILE A 202 -13.50 -8.28 -27.45
CA ILE A 202 -13.60 -9.45 -26.55
C ILE A 202 -14.45 -10.55 -27.19
N ASP A 203 -14.05 -11.79 -26.97
CA ASP A 203 -14.88 -12.95 -27.24
C ASP A 203 -16.16 -12.94 -26.40
N LYS A 204 -17.33 -13.20 -27.04
CA LYS A 204 -18.64 -13.08 -26.39
C LYS A 204 -18.93 -14.20 -25.41
N ASP A 205 -18.40 -15.39 -25.63
CA ASP A 205 -18.53 -16.52 -24.71
C ASP A 205 -17.68 -16.29 -23.47
N LYS A 206 -16.46 -15.75 -23.65
CA LYS A 206 -15.63 -15.30 -22.55
C LYS A 206 -16.32 -14.23 -21.71
N LEU A 207 -16.93 -13.24 -22.35
CA LEU A 207 -17.65 -12.17 -21.67
C LEU A 207 -18.87 -12.70 -20.91
N SER A 208 -19.68 -13.55 -21.54
CA SER A 208 -20.85 -14.19 -20.91
C SER A 208 -20.44 -15.05 -19.72
N THR A 209 -19.37 -15.81 -19.85
CA THR A 209 -18.79 -16.60 -18.73
C THR A 209 -18.33 -15.69 -17.59
N TYR A 210 -17.72 -14.56 -17.91
CA TYR A 210 -17.27 -13.61 -16.91
C TYR A 210 -18.42 -13.00 -16.08
N PHE A 211 -19.50 -12.60 -16.76
CA PHE A 211 -20.69 -12.03 -16.11
C PHE A 211 -21.62 -13.07 -15.49
N GLY A 212 -21.50 -14.35 -15.89
CA GLY A 212 -22.36 -15.43 -15.43
C GLY A 212 -23.73 -15.46 -16.14
N TYR A 213 -23.93 -14.64 -17.18
CA TYR A 213 -25.13 -14.60 -18.03
C TYR A 213 -24.79 -14.05 -19.42
N SER A 214 -25.62 -14.37 -20.39
CA SER A 214 -25.46 -13.87 -21.77
C SER A 214 -25.82 -12.40 -21.86
N LEU A 215 -24.87 -11.60 -22.29
CA LEU A 215 -25.07 -10.17 -22.56
C LEU A 215 -25.63 -9.96 -23.95
N LEU A 216 -26.83 -9.42 -24.06
CA LEU A 216 -27.45 -9.05 -25.33
C LEU A 216 -26.82 -7.79 -25.92
N ASP A 217 -26.41 -6.86 -25.04
CA ASP A 217 -25.83 -5.58 -25.40
C ASP A 217 -24.51 -5.34 -24.64
N LYS A 218 -23.85 -4.24 -25.01
CA LYS A 218 -22.66 -3.75 -24.34
C LYS A 218 -22.93 -3.49 -22.84
N PRO A 219 -22.12 -4.03 -21.91
CA PRO A 219 -22.32 -3.81 -20.50
C PRO A 219 -22.14 -2.33 -20.12
N THR A 220 -22.90 -1.90 -19.14
CA THR A 220 -22.80 -0.57 -18.56
C THR A 220 -21.56 -0.45 -17.66
N THR A 221 -21.13 0.78 -17.40
CA THR A 221 -20.06 1.05 -16.42
C THR A 221 -20.38 0.42 -15.05
N LYS A 222 -21.64 0.47 -14.63
CA LYS A 222 -22.08 -0.06 -13.35
C LYS A 222 -21.97 -1.59 -13.28
N GLU A 223 -22.40 -2.28 -14.34
CA GLU A 223 -22.31 -3.74 -14.43
C GLU A 223 -20.87 -4.21 -14.38
N ILE A 224 -19.97 -3.58 -15.15
CA ILE A 224 -18.54 -3.94 -15.12
C ILE A 224 -17.97 -3.76 -13.71
N ILE A 225 -18.17 -2.59 -13.11
CA ILE A 225 -17.61 -2.29 -11.79
C ILE A 225 -18.13 -3.28 -10.74
N PHE A 226 -19.43 -3.54 -10.68
CA PHE A 226 -19.98 -4.43 -9.69
C PHE A 226 -19.55 -5.88 -9.90
N THR A 227 -19.45 -6.35 -11.15
CA THR A 227 -18.95 -7.70 -11.42
C THR A 227 -17.49 -7.86 -11.01
N ILE A 228 -16.64 -6.86 -11.29
CA ILE A 228 -15.24 -6.86 -10.83
C ILE A 228 -15.21 -6.90 -9.30
N LEU A 229 -15.96 -6.03 -8.63
CA LEU A 229 -15.95 -5.95 -7.16
C LEU A 229 -16.44 -7.24 -6.50
N GLN A 230 -17.44 -7.93 -7.07
CA GLN A 230 -17.88 -9.24 -6.59
C GLN A 230 -16.80 -10.33 -6.73
N LYS A 231 -15.94 -10.25 -7.74
CA LYS A 231 -14.88 -11.25 -7.97
C LYS A 231 -13.66 -11.05 -7.08
N ILE A 232 -13.37 -9.81 -6.69
CA ILE A 232 -12.19 -9.49 -5.89
C ILE A 232 -12.47 -9.42 -4.38
N SER A 233 -13.77 -9.44 -3.99
CA SER A 233 -14.20 -9.56 -2.59
C SER A 233 -14.04 -10.97 -2.10
#